data_19dff026dad9b180128e17503fcef6e8
#
_entry.id   19dff026dad9b180128e17503fcef6e8
#
_cell.length_a   1.000
_cell.length_b   1.000
_cell.length_c   1.000
_cell.angle_alpha   90.00
_cell.angle_beta   90.00
_cell.angle_gamma   90.00
#
_symmetry.space_group_name_H-M   'P 1'
#
loop_
_entity.id
_entity.type
_entity.pdbx_description
1 polymer ?
#
loop_
_entity_poly.entity_id
_entity_poly.type
_entity_poly.pdbx_seq_one_letter_code
_entity_poly.pdbx_strand_id
1 'polypeptide(L)'
;MSPIISSVNQSFGFATTSPKIVTNGLVLYLDAGQSTSYNGGTSWTDLSGNGNNGTLLNGVGYSGDNLGSLSFDGSNDYITTGFTRGTLGNYLSISVWYKYLGTSGRTYSAIIGGRESGAGTEFFIGKNTGNTNIGIQDGNYNNSVVTGSNAFDGNFHHIVYTYDNGTGKIYLDSVLRNTGSFTKCNDAEEILIGTEFEGGGYYFPGNIAQASIYNRALTAAEVQQNFNALRGRYGI
;
A
#
# COMPACT_ATOMS: atom_id res chain seq x y z
N MET A 1 40.93 -2.49 56.26
CA MET A 1 39.89 -3.26 55.55
C MET A 1 39.05 -2.29 54.74
N SER A 2 39.23 -2.24 53.44
CA SER A 2 38.40 -1.39 52.56
C SER A 2 37.17 -2.16 52.14
N PRO A 3 36.00 -1.52 52.04
CA PRO A 3 34.78 -2.18 51.56
C PRO A 3 34.81 -2.32 50.04
N ILE A 4 34.55 -3.54 49.56
CA ILE A 4 34.35 -3.85 48.18
C ILE A 4 32.96 -3.36 47.75
N ILE A 5 32.89 -2.32 46.91
CA ILE A 5 31.65 -1.90 46.26
C ILE A 5 31.41 -2.83 45.11
N SER A 6 30.46 -3.75 45.26
CA SER A 6 29.94 -4.58 44.16
C SER A 6 29.07 -3.71 43.25
N SER A 7 29.57 -3.39 42.07
CA SER A 7 28.77 -2.74 41.04
C SER A 7 27.79 -3.76 40.44
N VAL A 8 26.52 -3.63 40.79
CA VAL A 8 25.45 -4.38 40.11
C VAL A 8 25.22 -3.74 38.74
N ASN A 9 25.77 -4.34 37.70
CA ASN A 9 25.41 -4.03 36.32
C ASN A 9 24.00 -4.57 36.07
N GLN A 10 22.98 -3.75 36.28
CA GLN A 10 21.65 -4.03 35.77
C GLN A 10 21.63 -3.66 34.30
N SER A 11 21.82 -4.64 33.42
CA SER A 11 21.46 -4.55 31.99
C SER A 11 19.94 -4.49 31.91
N PHE A 12 19.37 -3.31 31.73
CA PHE A 12 17.99 -3.17 31.29
C PHE A 12 17.91 -3.66 29.86
N GLY A 13 17.64 -4.94 29.68
CA GLY A 13 17.29 -5.51 28.41
C GLY A 13 15.91 -4.99 27.99
N PHE A 14 15.87 -3.90 27.25
CA PHE A 14 14.69 -3.58 26.48
C PHE A 14 14.53 -4.68 25.42
N ALA A 15 13.62 -5.60 25.66
CA ALA A 15 13.14 -6.48 24.60
C ALA A 15 12.40 -5.58 23.60
N THR A 16 13.11 -5.06 22.60
CA THR A 16 12.53 -4.36 21.46
C THR A 16 11.89 -5.43 20.59
N THR A 17 10.65 -5.81 20.90
CA THR A 17 9.85 -6.52 19.92
C THR A 17 9.69 -5.58 18.72
N SER A 18 10.17 -5.99 17.55
CA SER A 18 9.95 -5.21 16.32
C SER A 18 8.46 -4.89 16.22
N PRO A 19 8.09 -3.64 15.92
CA PRO A 19 6.70 -3.27 15.81
C PRO A 19 6.04 -4.15 14.74
N LYS A 20 4.87 -4.68 15.07
CA LYS A 20 4.05 -5.45 14.13
C LYS A 20 3.04 -4.53 13.48
N ILE A 21 2.61 -4.86 12.26
CA ILE A 21 1.50 -4.14 11.63
C ILE A 21 0.22 -4.26 12.47
N VAL A 22 -0.68 -3.32 12.27
CA VAL A 22 -2.02 -3.35 12.86
C VAL A 22 -2.80 -4.52 12.27
N THR A 23 -3.45 -5.31 13.14
CA THR A 23 -4.28 -6.47 12.70
C THR A 23 -5.77 -6.24 12.88
N ASN A 24 -6.17 -5.29 13.72
CA ASN A 24 -7.58 -4.96 13.92
C ASN A 24 -8.19 -4.38 12.64
N GLY A 25 -9.23 -5.04 12.11
CA GLY A 25 -9.90 -4.66 10.86
C GLY A 25 -9.13 -5.03 9.59
N LEU A 26 -8.03 -5.79 9.69
CA LEU A 26 -7.24 -6.25 8.55
C LEU A 26 -8.04 -7.29 7.74
N VAL A 27 -8.29 -7.02 6.46
CA VAL A 27 -9.06 -7.90 5.56
C VAL A 27 -8.23 -8.47 4.41
N LEU A 28 -7.09 -7.85 4.11
CA LEU A 28 -6.08 -8.33 3.17
C LEU A 28 -4.69 -7.98 3.70
N TYR A 29 -3.75 -8.93 3.65
CA TYR A 29 -2.35 -8.69 3.93
C TYR A 29 -1.45 -9.51 3.00
N LEU A 30 -0.85 -8.87 2.04
CA LEU A 30 0.08 -9.44 1.09
C LEU A 30 1.48 -8.87 1.36
N ASP A 31 2.49 -9.73 1.52
CA ASP A 31 3.88 -9.31 1.80
C ASP A 31 4.87 -10.20 1.06
N ALA A 32 5.44 -9.70 -0.02
CA ALA A 32 6.38 -10.44 -0.86
C ALA A 32 7.72 -10.76 -0.17
N GLY A 33 8.00 -10.12 0.96
CA GLY A 33 9.17 -10.41 1.79
C GLY A 33 8.96 -11.53 2.81
N GLN A 34 7.77 -12.11 2.87
CA GLN A 34 7.46 -13.27 3.72
C GLN A 34 7.22 -14.49 2.84
N SER A 35 8.03 -15.54 3.02
CA SER A 35 7.92 -16.77 2.22
C SER A 35 6.59 -17.50 2.38
N THR A 36 5.86 -17.25 3.48
CA THR A 36 4.49 -17.73 3.70
C THR A 36 3.46 -16.99 2.88
N SER A 37 3.78 -15.76 2.41
CA SER A 37 2.93 -14.99 1.52
C SER A 37 3.32 -15.19 0.05
N TYR A 38 4.63 -15.10 -0.25
CA TYR A 38 5.11 -15.33 -1.62
C TYR A 38 6.39 -16.18 -1.62
N ASN A 39 6.34 -17.29 -2.35
CA ASN A 39 7.47 -18.22 -2.53
C ASN A 39 7.68 -18.60 -4.00
N GLY A 40 7.17 -17.80 -4.91
CA GLY A 40 7.19 -18.03 -6.36
C GLY A 40 5.83 -18.43 -6.93
N GLY A 41 5.75 -18.49 -8.26
CA GLY A 41 4.53 -18.80 -8.99
C GLY A 41 3.60 -17.61 -9.16
N THR A 42 2.31 -17.88 -9.35
CA THR A 42 1.30 -16.87 -9.69
C THR A 42 0.35 -16.52 -8.52
N SER A 43 0.61 -17.00 -7.32
CA SER A 43 -0.23 -16.73 -6.15
C SER A 43 0.53 -15.90 -5.12
N TRP A 44 -0.10 -14.83 -4.64
CA TRP A 44 0.35 -14.03 -3.50
C TRP A 44 -0.60 -14.28 -2.33
N THR A 45 -0.16 -15.11 -1.38
CA THR A 45 -1.01 -15.62 -0.31
C THR A 45 -1.35 -14.52 0.71
N ASP A 46 -2.63 -14.38 1.02
CA ASP A 46 -3.15 -13.47 2.04
C ASP A 46 -2.84 -13.98 3.45
N LEU A 47 -2.13 -13.16 4.22
CA LEU A 47 -1.76 -13.43 5.60
C LEU A 47 -2.76 -12.86 6.63
N SER A 48 -3.83 -12.22 6.18
CA SER A 48 -4.88 -11.70 7.09
C SER A 48 -5.73 -12.79 7.72
N GLY A 49 -5.73 -13.99 7.10
CA GLY A 49 -6.58 -15.11 7.49
C GLY A 49 -7.95 -15.12 6.82
N ASN A 50 -8.24 -14.17 5.92
CA ASN A 50 -9.52 -14.09 5.21
C ASN A 50 -9.50 -14.83 3.85
N GLY A 51 -8.32 -15.24 3.37
CA GLY A 51 -8.18 -16.02 2.13
C GLY A 51 -8.30 -15.19 0.85
N ASN A 52 -8.13 -13.89 0.91
CA ASN A 52 -8.16 -12.96 -0.24
C ASN A 52 -6.81 -12.98 -0.98
N ASN A 53 -6.44 -14.13 -1.53
CA ASN A 53 -5.15 -14.29 -2.21
C ASN A 53 -5.07 -13.45 -3.48
N GLY A 54 -3.90 -12.86 -3.74
CA GLY A 54 -3.60 -12.21 -5.00
C GLY A 54 -3.23 -13.22 -6.09
N THR A 55 -3.70 -12.99 -7.33
CA THR A 55 -3.27 -13.75 -8.51
C THR A 55 -2.46 -12.85 -9.43
N LEU A 56 -1.19 -13.24 -9.67
CA LEU A 56 -0.27 -12.53 -10.54
C LEU A 56 -0.58 -12.83 -12.01
N LEU A 57 -0.70 -11.79 -12.82
CA LEU A 57 -1.07 -11.89 -14.23
C LEU A 57 -0.03 -11.18 -15.12
N ASN A 58 0.09 -11.69 -16.34
CA ASN A 58 0.86 -11.14 -17.47
C ASN A 58 2.39 -11.01 -17.27
N GLY A 59 2.95 -11.65 -16.25
CA GLY A 59 4.41 -11.71 -16.12
C GLY A 59 4.99 -10.93 -14.96
N VAL A 60 4.15 -10.56 -13.97
CA VAL A 60 4.64 -9.96 -12.72
C VAL A 60 5.84 -10.74 -12.19
N GLY A 61 6.98 -10.07 -12.09
CA GLY A 61 8.25 -10.64 -11.66
C GLY A 61 8.44 -10.57 -10.14
N TYR A 62 9.61 -11.05 -9.68
CA TYR A 62 10.02 -10.97 -8.28
C TYR A 62 11.45 -10.43 -8.17
N SER A 63 11.68 -9.51 -7.23
CA SER A 63 13.01 -9.07 -6.80
C SER A 63 13.24 -9.47 -5.34
N GLY A 64 14.39 -10.09 -5.06
CA GLY A 64 14.83 -10.43 -3.70
C GLY A 64 15.39 -9.24 -2.91
N ASP A 65 15.55 -8.07 -3.55
CA ASP A 65 16.05 -6.86 -2.89
C ASP A 65 15.09 -6.42 -1.78
N ASN A 66 15.64 -5.83 -0.71
CA ASN A 66 14.87 -5.34 0.43
C ASN A 66 13.93 -6.39 1.04
N LEU A 67 14.39 -7.64 1.11
CA LEU A 67 13.68 -8.84 1.58
C LEU A 67 12.52 -9.30 0.69
N GLY A 68 12.31 -8.69 -0.46
CA GLY A 68 11.37 -9.14 -1.48
C GLY A 68 10.31 -8.12 -1.88
N SER A 69 10.07 -8.08 -3.18
CA SER A 69 9.01 -7.29 -3.81
C SER A 69 8.57 -7.91 -5.14
N LEU A 70 7.34 -7.67 -5.55
CA LEU A 70 6.87 -8.01 -6.88
C LEU A 70 7.19 -6.87 -7.84
N SER A 71 7.68 -7.20 -9.03
CA SER A 71 8.11 -6.24 -10.05
C SER A 71 7.11 -6.21 -11.21
N PHE A 72 6.75 -5.00 -11.61
CA PHE A 72 5.78 -4.69 -12.66
C PHE A 72 6.48 -3.91 -13.78
N ASP A 73 6.29 -4.33 -15.02
CA ASP A 73 6.94 -3.73 -16.19
C ASP A 73 6.28 -2.43 -16.68
N GLY A 74 5.09 -2.12 -16.15
CA GLY A 74 4.30 -0.98 -16.56
C GLY A 74 3.59 -1.15 -17.90
N SER A 75 3.53 -2.33 -18.48
CA SER A 75 2.89 -2.60 -19.78
C SER A 75 1.54 -3.27 -19.64
N ASN A 76 1.48 -4.37 -18.89
CA ASN A 76 0.27 -5.15 -18.68
C ASN A 76 0.27 -5.96 -17.38
N ASP A 77 1.31 -5.87 -16.57
CA ASP A 77 1.44 -6.60 -15.30
C ASP A 77 0.44 -6.09 -14.27
N TYR A 78 -0.31 -6.99 -13.65
CA TYR A 78 -1.20 -6.65 -12.54
C TYR A 78 -1.53 -7.88 -11.67
N ILE A 79 -2.17 -7.63 -10.54
CA ILE A 79 -2.61 -8.66 -9.60
C ILE A 79 -4.09 -8.43 -9.29
N THR A 80 -4.89 -9.50 -9.42
CA THR A 80 -6.27 -9.54 -8.95
C THR A 80 -6.29 -9.90 -7.46
N THR A 81 -7.23 -9.35 -6.68
CA THR A 81 -7.31 -9.61 -5.24
C THR A 81 -8.58 -10.36 -4.83
N GLY A 82 -9.52 -10.55 -5.73
CA GLY A 82 -10.85 -11.09 -5.43
C GLY A 82 -11.69 -10.18 -4.53
N PHE A 83 -11.21 -8.97 -4.25
CA PHE A 83 -11.80 -8.06 -3.28
C PHE A 83 -12.40 -6.84 -3.99
N THR A 84 -13.64 -6.47 -3.69
CA THR A 84 -14.28 -5.31 -4.33
C THR A 84 -14.32 -4.10 -3.40
N ARG A 85 -14.16 -2.89 -3.95
CA ARG A 85 -14.23 -1.64 -3.19
C ARG A 85 -15.61 -1.48 -2.51
N GLY A 86 -16.67 -1.90 -3.18
CA GLY A 86 -18.05 -1.82 -2.69
C GLY A 86 -18.27 -2.53 -1.36
N THR A 87 -17.56 -3.64 -1.11
CA THR A 87 -17.71 -4.45 0.11
C THR A 87 -17.15 -3.78 1.37
N LEU A 88 -16.27 -2.78 1.22
CA LEU A 88 -15.60 -2.10 2.34
C LEU A 88 -16.47 -1.06 3.06
N GLY A 89 -17.67 -0.78 2.56
CA GLY A 89 -18.58 0.15 3.21
C GLY A 89 -18.05 1.59 3.25
N ASN A 90 -18.43 2.34 4.30
CA ASN A 90 -18.06 3.76 4.47
C ASN A 90 -16.75 3.97 5.23
N TYR A 91 -16.01 2.92 5.51
CA TYR A 91 -14.77 2.99 6.27
C TYR A 91 -13.75 2.04 5.65
N LEU A 92 -12.57 2.56 5.33
CA LEU A 92 -11.49 1.72 4.85
C LEU A 92 -10.12 2.35 5.12
N SER A 93 -9.09 1.52 5.07
CA SER A 93 -7.73 1.99 4.84
C SER A 93 -7.02 1.06 3.88
N ILE A 94 -6.19 1.64 3.03
CA ILE A 94 -5.29 0.93 2.12
C ILE A 94 -3.88 1.40 2.42
N SER A 95 -2.96 0.47 2.56
CA SER A 95 -1.57 0.69 2.95
C SER A 95 -0.67 -0.11 2.01
N VAL A 96 0.23 0.56 1.30
CA VAL A 96 1.10 -0.07 0.29
C VAL A 96 2.53 0.43 0.41
N TRP A 97 3.48 -0.52 0.39
CA TRP A 97 4.90 -0.25 0.19
C TRP A 97 5.26 -0.45 -1.27
N TYR A 98 5.77 0.59 -1.91
CA TYR A 98 6.05 0.60 -3.34
C TYR A 98 7.33 1.37 -3.66
N LYS A 99 7.91 1.07 -4.82
CA LYS A 99 9.02 1.80 -5.44
C LYS A 99 8.70 2.02 -6.90
N TYR A 100 8.63 3.28 -7.33
CA TYR A 100 8.36 3.62 -8.71
C TYR A 100 9.66 3.64 -9.54
N LEU A 101 9.69 2.95 -10.67
CA LEU A 101 10.84 2.87 -11.58
C LEU A 101 10.53 3.37 -12.99
N GLY A 102 9.34 3.92 -13.19
CA GLY A 102 8.93 4.42 -14.51
C GLY A 102 9.67 5.68 -14.93
N THR A 103 9.82 5.83 -16.24
CA THR A 103 10.31 7.07 -16.84
C THR A 103 9.23 8.15 -16.78
N SER A 104 9.64 9.41 -16.82
CA SER A 104 8.78 10.60 -16.60
C SER A 104 7.64 10.82 -17.62
N GLY A 105 7.50 9.97 -18.63
CA GLY A 105 6.55 10.18 -19.74
C GLY A 105 5.13 9.66 -19.52
N ARG A 106 4.88 8.84 -18.48
CA ARG A 106 3.53 8.35 -18.22
C ARG A 106 2.72 9.35 -17.41
N THR A 107 1.54 9.64 -17.90
CA THR A 107 0.61 10.60 -17.26
C THR A 107 -0.01 10.00 -16.00
N TYR A 108 -0.41 8.72 -16.06
CA TYR A 108 -1.02 7.98 -14.96
C TYR A 108 -0.36 6.62 -14.77
N SER A 109 -0.28 6.17 -13.52
CA SER A 109 0.15 4.80 -13.18
C SER A 109 -0.49 4.41 -11.85
N ALA A 110 -1.34 3.41 -11.84
CA ALA A 110 -2.02 2.98 -10.63
C ALA A 110 -1.14 2.02 -9.82
N ILE A 111 -0.89 2.36 -8.55
CA ILE A 111 -0.30 1.45 -7.56
C ILE A 111 -1.35 0.40 -7.19
N ILE A 112 -2.58 0.86 -6.91
CA ILE A 112 -3.74 0.06 -6.56
C ILE A 112 -4.99 0.81 -6.98
N GLY A 113 -5.99 0.10 -7.50
CA GLY A 113 -7.22 0.72 -7.95
C GLY A 113 -8.31 -0.30 -8.27
N GLY A 114 -9.45 0.20 -8.68
CA GLY A 114 -10.58 -0.56 -9.21
C GLY A 114 -11.46 0.38 -10.00
N ARG A 115 -11.85 -0.02 -11.20
CA ARG A 115 -12.67 0.82 -12.08
C ARG A 115 -13.46 -0.04 -13.03
N GLU A 116 -14.75 0.27 -13.17
CA GLU A 116 -15.58 -0.24 -14.23
C GLU A 116 -15.33 0.54 -15.53
N SER A 117 -15.14 -0.18 -16.64
CA SER A 117 -14.97 0.42 -17.95
C SER A 117 -16.20 1.25 -18.32
N GLY A 118 -16.01 2.57 -18.47
CA GLY A 118 -17.06 3.51 -18.88
C GLY A 118 -17.90 4.13 -17.76
N ALA A 119 -17.77 3.71 -16.52
CA ALA A 119 -18.39 4.36 -15.38
C ALA A 119 -17.51 5.51 -14.87
N GLY A 120 -18.07 6.66 -14.56
CA GLY A 120 -17.35 7.80 -13.98
C GLY A 120 -16.99 7.62 -12.49
N THR A 121 -16.97 6.39 -12.01
CA THR A 121 -16.69 6.03 -10.62
C THR A 121 -15.40 5.26 -10.56
N GLU A 122 -14.35 5.84 -9.99
CA GLU A 122 -13.02 5.26 -9.92
C GLU A 122 -12.55 5.18 -8.49
N PHE A 123 -11.89 4.07 -8.17
CA PHE A 123 -10.99 3.98 -7.05
C PHE A 123 -9.56 3.91 -7.58
N PHE A 124 -8.72 4.86 -7.21
CA PHE A 124 -7.36 4.97 -7.72
C PHE A 124 -6.43 5.54 -6.66
N ILE A 125 -5.29 4.89 -6.47
CA ILE A 125 -4.13 5.40 -5.74
C ILE A 125 -2.92 5.22 -6.65
N GLY A 126 -2.30 6.32 -7.05
CA GLY A 126 -1.17 6.23 -7.98
C GLY A 126 -0.62 7.59 -8.41
N LYS A 127 0.21 7.55 -9.46
CA LYS A 127 0.74 8.74 -10.09
C LYS A 127 -0.35 9.44 -10.91
N ASN A 128 -0.51 10.74 -10.68
CA ASN A 128 -1.48 11.57 -11.39
C ASN A 128 -0.75 12.63 -12.26
N THR A 129 -1.26 12.81 -13.49
CA THR A 129 -0.92 13.80 -14.52
C THR A 129 0.40 14.56 -14.34
N GLY A 130 1.44 14.15 -15.07
CA GLY A 130 2.66 14.95 -15.30
C GLY A 130 3.47 15.34 -14.06
N ASN A 131 2.94 15.13 -12.88
CA ASN A 131 3.50 15.52 -11.60
C ASN A 131 4.20 14.35 -10.90
N THR A 132 5.10 14.67 -10.00
CA THR A 132 5.77 13.73 -9.10
C THR A 132 4.89 13.34 -7.89
N ASN A 133 3.60 13.70 -7.93
CA ASN A 133 2.68 13.60 -6.81
C ASN A 133 1.76 12.39 -6.92
N ILE A 134 1.38 11.82 -5.79
CA ILE A 134 0.32 10.82 -5.71
C ILE A 134 -1.04 11.50 -5.78
N GLY A 135 -1.90 10.96 -6.66
CA GLY A 135 -3.32 11.24 -6.69
C GLY A 135 -4.11 10.12 -6.03
N ILE A 136 -5.23 10.47 -5.42
CA ILE A 136 -6.24 9.53 -4.96
C ILE A 136 -7.58 9.96 -5.53
N GLN A 137 -8.30 8.98 -6.06
CA GLN A 137 -9.70 9.11 -6.47
C GLN A 137 -10.51 8.04 -5.73
N ASP A 138 -11.61 8.41 -5.14
CA ASP A 138 -12.59 7.49 -4.55
C ASP A 138 -13.98 8.07 -4.88
N GLY A 139 -14.61 7.54 -5.93
CA GLY A 139 -15.84 8.09 -6.51
C GLY A 139 -15.60 8.94 -7.78
N ASN A 140 -16.33 10.04 -7.92
CA ASN A 140 -16.24 10.90 -9.11
C ASN A 140 -14.87 11.56 -9.30
N TYR A 141 -14.47 11.78 -10.56
CA TYR A 141 -13.20 12.44 -10.97
C TYR A 141 -12.84 13.75 -10.26
N ASN A 142 -13.78 14.40 -9.63
CA ASN A 142 -13.59 15.70 -8.98
C ASN A 142 -13.08 15.60 -7.53
N ASN A 143 -12.90 14.40 -7.00
CA ASN A 143 -12.51 14.16 -5.60
C ASN A 143 -11.11 13.59 -5.52
N SER A 144 -10.11 14.29 -6.07
CA SER A 144 -8.73 13.86 -5.98
C SER A 144 -7.96 14.63 -4.91
N VAL A 145 -7.24 13.92 -4.06
CA VAL A 145 -6.27 14.50 -3.12
C VAL A 145 -4.88 14.29 -3.70
N VAL A 146 -4.11 15.37 -3.80
CA VAL A 146 -2.74 15.34 -4.33
C VAL A 146 -1.75 15.65 -3.22
N THR A 147 -0.72 14.84 -3.06
CA THR A 147 0.21 14.93 -1.91
C THR A 147 1.27 16.00 -2.05
N GLY A 148 1.60 16.56 -3.10
CA GLY A 148 2.64 17.59 -3.24
C GLY A 148 4.06 17.16 -2.83
N SER A 149 4.44 15.88 -2.95
CA SER A 149 5.76 15.38 -2.57
C SER A 149 6.37 14.43 -3.60
N ASN A 150 7.69 14.23 -3.56
CA ASN A 150 8.44 13.37 -4.49
C ASN A 150 8.22 11.87 -4.22
N ALA A 151 6.99 11.42 -4.30
CA ALA A 151 6.61 10.03 -4.04
C ALA A 151 7.06 9.05 -5.16
N PHE A 152 7.71 9.55 -6.23
CA PHE A 152 8.13 8.77 -7.41
C PHE A 152 9.61 9.04 -7.76
N ASP A 153 10.46 9.09 -6.74
CA ASP A 153 11.89 9.41 -6.85
C ASP A 153 12.80 8.19 -7.07
N GLY A 154 12.21 7.00 -7.19
CA GLY A 154 12.95 5.74 -7.37
C GLY A 154 13.35 5.06 -6.05
N ASN A 155 12.90 5.57 -4.91
CA ASN A 155 13.05 4.95 -3.60
C ASN A 155 11.77 4.22 -3.18
N PHE A 156 11.86 3.38 -2.15
CA PHE A 156 10.67 2.82 -1.52
C PHE A 156 9.96 3.89 -0.69
N HIS A 157 8.64 3.90 -0.79
CA HIS A 157 7.74 4.74 -0.01
C HIS A 157 6.59 3.93 0.54
N HIS A 158 6.03 4.40 1.65
CA HIS A 158 4.83 3.88 2.26
C HIS A 158 3.68 4.85 2.05
N ILE A 159 2.69 4.46 1.25
CA ILE A 159 1.45 5.22 1.09
C ILE A 159 0.33 4.61 1.90
N VAL A 160 -0.43 5.45 2.60
CA VAL A 160 -1.69 5.04 3.25
C VAL A 160 -2.79 6.01 2.88
N TYR A 161 -3.89 5.46 2.39
CA TYR A 161 -5.16 6.15 2.26
C TYR A 161 -6.11 5.65 3.35
N THR A 162 -6.74 6.57 4.07
CA THR A 162 -7.83 6.25 5.01
C THR A 162 -9.08 6.99 4.60
N TYR A 163 -10.21 6.30 4.64
CA TYR A 163 -11.53 6.88 4.38
C TYR A 163 -12.45 6.65 5.58
N ASP A 164 -13.02 7.75 6.07
CA ASP A 164 -13.92 7.79 7.21
C ASP A 164 -15.17 8.57 6.82
N ASN A 165 -16.20 7.88 6.35
CA ASN A 165 -17.54 8.39 6.06
C ASN A 165 -17.56 9.77 5.38
N GLY A 166 -16.88 9.90 4.25
CA GLY A 166 -16.80 11.14 3.46
C GLY A 166 -15.49 11.91 3.63
N THR A 167 -14.66 11.57 4.60
CA THR A 167 -13.36 12.20 4.81
C THR A 167 -12.23 11.26 4.41
N GLY A 168 -11.46 11.63 3.41
CA GLY A 168 -10.24 10.92 3.00
C GLY A 168 -8.99 11.60 3.52
N LYS A 169 -8.02 10.81 4.00
CA LYS A 169 -6.69 11.28 4.38
C LYS A 169 -5.63 10.48 3.66
N ILE A 170 -4.57 11.14 3.24
CA ILE A 170 -3.41 10.49 2.64
C ILE A 170 -2.17 10.74 3.47
N TYR A 171 -1.44 9.67 3.71
CA TYR A 171 -0.15 9.70 4.39
C TYR A 171 0.92 9.17 3.44
N LEU A 172 2.07 9.81 3.42
CA LEU A 172 3.28 9.33 2.77
C LEU A 172 4.37 9.24 3.82
N ASP A 173 4.98 8.05 3.96
CA ASP A 173 6.00 7.74 4.97
C ASP A 173 5.56 8.13 6.38
N SER A 174 4.33 7.78 6.73
CA SER A 174 3.60 8.08 7.97
C SER A 174 3.23 9.54 8.21
N VAL A 175 3.65 10.46 7.33
CA VAL A 175 3.34 11.89 7.46
C VAL A 175 2.02 12.20 6.73
N LEU A 176 1.06 12.79 7.43
CA LEU A 176 -0.18 13.28 6.81
C LEU A 176 0.16 14.36 5.77
N ARG A 177 -0.22 14.11 4.51
CA ARG A 177 0.06 15.01 3.39
C ARG A 177 -1.17 15.82 2.98
N ASN A 178 -2.34 15.22 3.04
CA ASN A 178 -3.56 15.91 2.68
C ASN A 178 -4.79 15.29 3.35
N THR A 179 -5.87 16.07 3.41
CA THR A 179 -7.20 15.65 3.82
C THR A 179 -8.20 16.26 2.84
N GLY A 180 -9.17 15.47 2.40
CA GLY A 180 -10.20 15.91 1.44
C GLY A 180 -11.54 15.27 1.71
N SER A 181 -12.58 15.83 1.09
CA SER A 181 -13.91 15.23 1.07
C SER A 181 -14.03 14.34 -0.16
N PHE A 182 -14.54 13.13 0.03
CA PHE A 182 -14.74 12.14 -1.01
C PHE A 182 -16.17 11.63 -1.00
N THR A 183 -16.70 11.32 -2.18
CA THR A 183 -17.89 10.49 -2.29
C THR A 183 -17.42 9.07 -2.50
N LYS A 184 -17.86 8.16 -1.63
CA LYS A 184 -17.50 6.75 -1.73
C LYS A 184 -17.76 6.22 -3.13
N CYS A 185 -16.77 5.58 -3.72
CA CYS A 185 -16.97 4.73 -4.89
C CYS A 185 -17.81 3.51 -4.48
N ASN A 186 -18.97 3.34 -5.14
CA ASN A 186 -19.84 2.18 -4.92
C ASN A 186 -19.58 1.05 -5.92
N ASP A 187 -18.43 1.11 -6.57
CA ASP A 187 -18.07 0.18 -7.61
C ASP A 187 -18.01 -1.26 -7.06
N ALA A 188 -18.65 -2.18 -7.80
CA ALA A 188 -18.57 -3.60 -7.57
C ALA A 188 -17.30 -4.22 -8.15
N GLU A 189 -16.50 -3.42 -8.86
CA GLU A 189 -15.26 -3.88 -9.47
C GLU A 189 -14.20 -4.28 -8.46
N GLU A 190 -13.39 -5.23 -8.88
CA GLU A 190 -12.31 -5.78 -8.09
C GLU A 190 -11.22 -4.73 -7.85
N ILE A 191 -10.64 -4.72 -6.65
CA ILE A 191 -9.42 -3.96 -6.37
C ILE A 191 -8.24 -4.71 -6.99
N LEU A 192 -7.56 -4.04 -7.91
CA LEU A 192 -6.37 -4.53 -8.61
C LEU A 192 -5.11 -3.87 -8.04
N ILE A 193 -3.99 -4.59 -8.04
CA ILE A 193 -2.69 -4.05 -7.68
C ILE A 193 -1.85 -3.95 -8.96
N GLY A 194 -1.24 -2.77 -9.21
CA GLY A 194 -0.45 -2.50 -10.40
C GLY A 194 -1.23 -1.95 -11.58
N THR A 195 -2.55 -1.83 -11.45
CA THR A 195 -3.43 -1.13 -12.41
C THR A 195 -4.73 -0.70 -11.72
N GLU A 196 -5.58 0.07 -12.40
CA GLU A 196 -6.95 0.36 -11.94
C GLU A 196 -8.01 -0.44 -12.69
N PHE A 197 -7.71 -0.86 -13.95
CA PHE A 197 -8.58 -1.76 -14.73
C PHE A 197 -7.80 -2.48 -15.83
N GLU A 198 -8.28 -3.64 -16.19
CA GLU A 198 -7.69 -4.44 -17.24
C GLU A 198 -7.81 -3.74 -18.60
N GLY A 199 -6.71 -3.67 -19.35
CA GLY A 199 -6.67 -3.03 -20.67
C GLY A 199 -6.59 -1.50 -20.65
N GLY A 200 -6.58 -0.85 -19.49
CA GLY A 200 -6.68 0.62 -19.37
C GLY A 200 -5.40 1.42 -19.57
N GLY A 201 -4.26 0.77 -19.62
CA GLY A 201 -2.99 1.46 -19.89
C GLY A 201 -2.40 2.25 -18.71
N TYR A 202 -2.95 2.14 -17.52
CA TYR A 202 -2.46 2.79 -16.29
C TYR A 202 -1.60 1.85 -15.45
N TYR A 203 -0.91 0.92 -16.09
CA TYR A 203 -0.07 -0.06 -15.44
C TYR A 203 1.11 0.57 -14.71
N PHE A 204 1.41 0.05 -13.54
CA PHE A 204 2.47 0.52 -12.65
C PHE A 204 3.84 0.01 -13.08
N PRO A 205 4.82 0.88 -13.35
CA PRO A 205 6.20 0.47 -13.57
C PRO A 205 7.00 0.56 -12.27
N GLY A 206 7.38 -0.58 -11.70
CA GLY A 206 8.16 -0.57 -10.46
C GLY A 206 7.94 -1.78 -9.58
N ASN A 207 8.17 -1.61 -8.29
CA ASN A 207 8.09 -2.69 -7.32
C ASN A 207 6.99 -2.40 -6.28
N ILE A 208 6.21 -3.43 -5.94
CA ILE A 208 5.26 -3.41 -4.83
C ILE A 208 5.66 -4.55 -3.88
N ALA A 209 6.00 -4.18 -2.65
CA ALA A 209 6.55 -5.12 -1.69
C ALA A 209 5.50 -5.62 -0.70
N GLN A 210 4.52 -4.78 -0.37
CA GLN A 210 3.47 -5.10 0.58
C GLN A 210 2.20 -4.32 0.25
N ALA A 211 1.04 -4.96 0.43
CA ALA A 211 -0.27 -4.34 0.36
C ALA A 211 -1.17 -4.83 1.50
N SER A 212 -1.85 -3.90 2.17
CA SER A 212 -2.84 -4.21 3.22
C SER A 212 -4.11 -3.40 3.02
N ILE A 213 -5.25 -4.03 3.27
CA ILE A 213 -6.56 -3.40 3.27
C ILE A 213 -7.23 -3.64 4.62
N TYR A 214 -7.86 -2.59 5.15
CA TYR A 214 -8.61 -2.60 6.41
C TYR A 214 -10.05 -2.17 6.16
N ASN A 215 -11.00 -2.79 6.86
CA ASN A 215 -12.43 -2.42 6.81
C ASN A 215 -12.78 -1.27 7.77
N ARG A 216 -11.82 -0.46 8.14
CA ARG A 216 -11.95 0.74 8.97
C ARG A 216 -10.90 1.79 8.63
N ALA A 217 -11.15 3.03 9.02
CA ALA A 217 -10.13 4.05 8.98
C ALA A 217 -9.08 3.80 10.07
N LEU A 218 -7.81 3.76 9.68
CA LEU A 218 -6.68 3.74 10.62
C LEU A 218 -6.48 5.14 11.20
N THR A 219 -6.13 5.18 12.48
CA THR A 219 -5.66 6.41 13.14
C THR A 219 -4.25 6.76 12.68
N ALA A 220 -3.81 8.01 12.86
CA ALA A 220 -2.44 8.43 12.56
C ALA A 220 -1.39 7.60 13.32
N ALA A 221 -1.68 7.19 14.57
CA ALA A 221 -0.79 6.35 15.35
C ALA A 221 -0.65 4.94 14.77
N GLU A 222 -1.73 4.37 14.24
CA GLU A 222 -1.71 3.07 13.56
C GLU A 222 -1.02 3.13 12.21
N VAL A 223 -1.17 4.23 11.45
CA VAL A 223 -0.38 4.47 10.23
C VAL A 223 1.11 4.53 10.56
N GLN A 224 1.49 5.24 11.62
CA GLN A 224 2.87 5.28 12.11
C GLN A 224 3.37 3.90 12.56
N GLN A 225 2.52 3.10 13.21
CA GLN A 225 2.84 1.72 13.60
C GLN A 225 3.14 0.86 12.38
N ASN A 226 2.29 0.89 11.35
CA ASN A 226 2.49 0.13 10.10
C ASN A 226 3.78 0.56 9.38
N PHE A 227 4.06 1.85 9.33
CA PHE A 227 5.31 2.37 8.79
C PHE A 227 6.53 1.83 9.56
N ASN A 228 6.53 1.96 10.89
CA ASN A 228 7.64 1.52 11.74
C ASN A 228 7.86 0.00 11.69
N ALA A 229 6.81 -0.77 11.41
CA ALA A 229 6.90 -2.22 11.30
C ALA A 229 7.79 -2.68 10.13
N LEU A 230 7.83 -1.91 9.05
CA LEU A 230 8.46 -2.35 7.80
C LEU A 230 9.57 -1.42 7.29
N ARG A 231 9.63 -0.15 7.74
CA ARG A 231 10.58 0.84 7.19
C ARG A 231 12.05 0.39 7.21
N GLY A 232 12.43 -0.39 8.22
CA GLY A 232 13.79 -0.93 8.34
C GLY A 232 14.19 -1.85 7.19
N ARG A 233 13.24 -2.47 6.47
CA ARG A 233 13.52 -3.26 5.25
C ARG A 233 13.99 -2.38 4.09
N TYR A 234 13.58 -1.12 4.09
CA TYR A 234 13.79 -0.19 2.98
C TYR A 234 14.84 0.88 3.28
N GLY A 235 15.42 0.85 4.49
CA GLY A 235 16.48 1.77 4.89
C GLY A 235 16.03 3.21 5.19
N ILE A 236 14.77 3.38 5.56
CA ILE A 236 14.16 4.68 5.88
C ILE A 236 13.56 4.75 7.27
#